data_79b8af6586bc1920b488ac9723ad23d1
#
_entry.id   79b8af6586bc1920b488ac9723ad23d1
#
_cell.length_a   1.000
_cell.length_b   1.000
_cell.length_c   1.000
_cell.angle_alpha   90.00
_cell.angle_beta   90.00
_cell.angle_gamma   90.00
#
_symmetry.space_group_name_H-M   'P 1'
#
loop_
_entity.id
_entity.type
_entity.pdbx_description
1 polymer ?
#
loop_
_entity_poly.entity_id
_entity_poly.type
_entity_poly.pdbx_seq_one_letter_code
_entity_poly.pdbx_strand_id
1 'polypeptide(L)'
;METRTTFGHWEMDTVQGKKSAEDPVILVLAERLTRYNLAFKITSKTPNAVSRVITKLKELTGDYFDEIFKTITPDNGSEFFEVANEVDQVYYADAYSPWQRGINENNNRLLRRSITKGTSLQLFSEFDVEQANLRLNSYPRKILGGKSSLDRFEEEILKIIDPETLAV
;
A
#
# COMPACT_ATOMS: atom_id res chain seq x y z
N MET A 1 -4.05 -18.38 4.39
CA MET A 1 -2.65 -18.59 3.92
C MET A 1 -2.51 -18.53 2.39
N GLU A 2 -3.59 -18.43 1.66
CA GLU A 2 -3.63 -18.44 0.17
C GLU A 2 -3.36 -17.11 -0.54
N THR A 3 -3.43 -16.00 0.16
CA THR A 3 -3.41 -14.64 -0.43
C THR A 3 -2.03 -14.12 -0.89
N ARG A 4 -0.97 -14.96 -0.87
CA ARG A 4 0.36 -14.57 -1.39
C ARG A 4 0.65 -15.12 -2.78
N THR A 5 -0.28 -15.87 -3.36
CA THR A 5 -0.16 -16.51 -4.68
C THR A 5 -1.05 -15.85 -5.73
N THR A 6 -1.96 -14.98 -5.30
CA THR A 6 -2.89 -14.27 -6.18
C THR A 6 -2.73 -12.76 -6.03
N PHE A 7 -2.90 -12.04 -7.14
CA PHE A 7 -2.84 -10.59 -7.20
C PHE A 7 -4.12 -9.93 -6.67
N GLY A 8 -3.97 -8.72 -6.12
CA GLY A 8 -5.08 -7.89 -5.68
C GLY A 8 -5.34 -7.92 -4.17
N HIS A 9 -4.46 -8.53 -3.38
CA HIS A 9 -4.57 -8.58 -1.93
C HIS A 9 -3.59 -7.61 -1.28
N TRP A 10 -4.11 -6.58 -0.62
CA TRP A 10 -3.33 -5.48 -0.06
C TRP A 10 -3.30 -5.48 1.46
N GLU A 11 -2.17 -5.16 2.01
CA GLU A 11 -2.01 -4.79 3.43
C GLU A 11 -1.99 -3.26 3.53
N MET A 12 -2.71 -2.70 4.51
CA MET A 12 -2.76 -1.24 4.73
C MET A 12 -2.22 -0.91 6.10
N ASP A 13 -1.42 0.16 6.19
CA ASP A 13 -0.80 0.64 7.43
C ASP A 13 -0.53 2.14 7.36
N THR A 14 -0.24 2.77 8.49
CA THR A 14 0.21 4.16 8.55
C THR A 14 1.64 4.28 9.08
N VAL A 15 2.45 5.09 8.42
CA VAL A 15 3.81 5.40 8.82
C VAL A 15 3.85 6.82 9.38
N GLN A 16 4.11 6.92 10.69
CA GLN A 16 4.23 8.20 11.39
C GLN A 16 5.70 8.68 11.38
N GLY A 17 5.92 9.97 11.16
CA GLY A 17 7.20 10.62 11.36
C GLY A 17 7.43 10.89 12.85
N LYS A 18 7.06 12.05 13.31
CA LYS A 18 7.02 12.45 14.71
C LYS A 18 5.71 11.97 15.35
N LYS A 19 5.76 11.59 16.63
CA LYS A 19 4.54 11.26 17.39
C LYS A 19 3.83 12.55 17.83
N SER A 20 3.07 13.14 16.92
CA SER A 20 2.20 14.28 17.18
C SER A 20 0.89 14.08 16.43
N ALA A 21 -0.23 14.43 17.03
CA ALA A 21 -1.55 14.34 16.40
C ALA A 21 -1.71 15.30 15.20
N GLU A 22 -0.92 16.38 15.18
CA GLU A 22 -0.95 17.40 14.15
C GLU A 22 0.01 17.13 12.99
N ASP A 23 0.89 16.12 13.13
CA ASP A 23 1.86 15.78 12.10
C ASP A 23 1.18 14.93 11.01
N PRO A 24 1.42 15.19 9.73
CA PRO A 24 0.99 14.31 8.65
C PRO A 24 1.50 12.89 8.86
N VAL A 25 0.80 11.92 8.24
CA VAL A 25 1.24 10.54 8.21
C VAL A 25 1.31 10.05 6.77
N ILE A 26 2.03 8.96 6.54
CA ILE A 26 2.03 8.29 5.24
C ILE A 26 1.12 7.08 5.35
N LEU A 27 0.05 7.07 4.56
CA LEU A 27 -0.75 5.87 4.33
C LEU A 27 0.01 4.99 3.33
N VAL A 28 0.23 3.74 3.67
CA VAL A 28 0.88 2.75 2.80
C VAL A 28 -0.06 1.60 2.53
N LEU A 29 -0.08 1.16 1.26
CA LEU A 29 -0.73 -0.07 0.84
C LEU A 29 0.34 -0.94 0.16
N ALA A 30 0.47 -2.20 0.60
CA ALA A 30 1.43 -3.14 0.04
C ALA A 30 0.71 -4.35 -0.56
N GLU A 31 0.90 -4.59 -1.85
CA GLU A 31 0.32 -5.73 -2.56
C GLU A 31 1.12 -7.00 -2.23
N ARG A 32 0.39 -8.08 -1.90
CA ARG A 32 1.00 -9.28 -1.29
C ARG A 32 1.79 -10.16 -2.25
N LEU A 33 1.39 -10.26 -3.52
CA LEU A 33 2.08 -11.06 -4.54
C LEU A 33 3.32 -10.36 -5.05
N THR A 34 3.14 -9.14 -5.54
CA THR A 34 4.16 -8.36 -6.25
C THR A 34 5.09 -7.59 -5.32
N ARG A 35 4.70 -7.44 -4.04
CA ARG A 35 5.38 -6.58 -3.05
C ARG A 35 5.35 -5.10 -3.41
N TYR A 36 4.51 -4.72 -4.38
CA TYR A 36 4.36 -3.34 -4.80
C TYR A 36 3.77 -2.50 -3.67
N ASN A 37 4.27 -1.30 -3.52
CA ASN A 37 3.87 -0.38 -2.47
C ASN A 37 3.29 0.90 -3.06
N LEU A 38 2.18 1.34 -2.51
CA LEU A 38 1.63 2.67 -2.70
C LEU A 38 1.85 3.46 -1.41
N ALA A 39 2.25 4.71 -1.53
CA ALA A 39 2.48 5.59 -0.38
C ALA A 39 1.88 6.96 -0.64
N PHE A 40 1.01 7.42 0.26
CA PHE A 40 0.32 8.70 0.18
C PHE A 40 0.56 9.51 1.45
N LYS A 41 1.03 10.74 1.30
CA LYS A 41 1.07 11.67 2.43
C LYS A 41 -0.34 12.16 2.70
N ILE A 42 -0.86 11.89 3.90
CA ILE A 42 -2.18 12.37 4.36
C ILE A 42 -2.03 13.33 5.53
N THR A 43 -2.93 14.29 5.62
CA THR A 43 -2.83 15.41 6.56
C THR A 43 -2.97 14.99 8.02
N SER A 44 -3.65 13.88 8.27
CA SER A 44 -3.94 13.40 9.63
C SER A 44 -4.21 11.90 9.64
N LYS A 45 -4.03 11.29 10.80
CA LYS A 45 -4.37 9.87 11.05
C LYS A 45 -5.85 9.74 11.41
N THR A 46 -6.73 9.96 10.43
CA THR A 46 -8.19 9.95 10.60
C THR A 46 -8.88 9.12 9.52
N PRO A 47 -10.07 8.54 9.80
CA PRO A 47 -10.84 7.79 8.81
C PRO A 47 -11.11 8.59 7.53
N ASN A 48 -11.50 9.85 7.66
CA ASN A 48 -11.78 10.73 6.52
C ASN A 48 -10.56 10.91 5.61
N ALA A 49 -9.34 11.05 6.16
CA ALA A 49 -8.13 11.19 5.37
C ALA A 49 -7.79 9.90 4.62
N VAL A 50 -8.04 8.74 5.22
CA VAL A 50 -7.88 7.43 4.57
C VAL A 50 -8.93 7.24 3.47
N SER A 51 -10.19 7.53 3.75
CA SER A 51 -11.32 7.42 2.80
C SER A 51 -11.07 8.23 1.53
N ARG A 52 -10.53 9.45 1.64
CA ARG A 52 -10.15 10.27 0.47
C ARG A 52 -9.12 9.59 -0.43
N VAL A 53 -8.17 8.85 0.13
CA VAL A 53 -7.19 8.10 -0.66
C VAL A 53 -7.87 6.94 -1.39
N ILE A 54 -8.76 6.20 -0.72
CA ILE A 54 -9.52 5.12 -1.37
C ILE A 54 -10.39 5.66 -2.52
N THR A 55 -11.10 6.77 -2.30
CA THR A 55 -11.87 7.44 -3.35
C THR A 55 -11.00 7.81 -4.54
N LYS A 56 -9.82 8.40 -4.29
CA LYS A 56 -8.85 8.72 -5.34
C LYS A 56 -8.37 7.48 -6.10
N LEU A 57 -8.13 6.36 -5.42
CA LEU A 57 -7.76 5.10 -6.06
C LEU A 57 -8.87 4.57 -6.95
N LYS A 58 -10.14 4.65 -6.50
CA LYS A 58 -11.31 4.29 -7.32
C LYS A 58 -11.41 5.16 -8.58
N GLU A 59 -11.25 6.46 -8.44
CA GLU A 59 -11.26 7.40 -9.59
C GLU A 59 -10.15 7.08 -10.61
N LEU A 60 -8.95 6.72 -10.13
CA LEU A 60 -7.79 6.42 -10.98
C LEU A 60 -7.91 5.07 -11.69
N THR A 61 -8.53 4.09 -11.07
CA THR A 61 -8.61 2.72 -11.61
C THR A 61 -9.95 2.42 -12.30
N GLY A 62 -10.98 3.23 -12.04
CA GLY A 62 -12.30 3.09 -12.66
C GLY A 62 -12.87 1.69 -12.47
N ASP A 63 -13.32 1.09 -13.57
CA ASP A 63 -13.96 -0.24 -13.59
C ASP A 63 -13.03 -1.39 -13.14
N TYR A 64 -11.72 -1.17 -13.13
CA TYR A 64 -10.73 -2.16 -12.69
C TYR A 64 -10.46 -2.16 -11.18
N PHE A 65 -11.12 -1.28 -10.41
CA PHE A 65 -10.84 -1.13 -8.98
C PHE A 65 -10.95 -2.48 -8.24
N ASP A 66 -12.04 -3.20 -8.41
CA ASP A 66 -12.32 -4.45 -7.68
C ASP A 66 -11.38 -5.60 -8.10
N GLU A 67 -10.83 -5.55 -9.31
CA GLU A 67 -9.85 -6.52 -9.76
C GLU A 67 -8.45 -6.24 -9.22
N ILE A 68 -8.09 -4.94 -9.07
CA ILE A 68 -6.80 -4.49 -8.55
C ILE A 68 -6.81 -4.53 -7.02
N PHE A 69 -7.91 -4.18 -6.38
CA PHE A 69 -8.07 -4.11 -4.91
C PHE A 69 -9.11 -5.13 -4.42
N LYS A 70 -8.88 -6.43 -4.70
CA LYS A 70 -9.78 -7.52 -4.29
C LYS A 70 -10.02 -7.57 -2.80
N THR A 71 -8.98 -7.37 -2.02
CA THR A 71 -9.08 -7.29 -0.56
C THR A 71 -8.10 -6.27 -0.01
N ILE A 72 -8.50 -5.55 1.03
CA ILE A 72 -7.63 -4.69 1.82
C ILE A 72 -7.65 -5.17 3.26
N THR A 73 -6.46 -5.41 3.83
CA THR A 73 -6.27 -5.82 5.22
C THR A 73 -5.58 -4.69 5.98
N PRO A 74 -6.34 -3.78 6.62
CA PRO A 74 -5.78 -2.79 7.52
C PRO A 74 -5.38 -3.42 8.86
N ASP A 75 -4.62 -2.67 9.67
CA ASP A 75 -4.50 -2.99 11.08
C ASP A 75 -5.76 -2.56 11.85
N ASN A 76 -5.78 -2.81 13.17
CA ASN A 76 -6.90 -2.43 14.03
C ASN A 76 -6.85 -0.95 14.47
N GLY A 77 -6.23 -0.09 13.69
CA GLY A 77 -6.20 1.35 13.94
C GLY A 77 -7.56 2.00 13.72
N SER A 78 -7.90 2.97 14.58
CA SER A 78 -9.18 3.68 14.48
C SER A 78 -9.34 4.46 13.18
N GLU A 79 -8.25 4.82 12.53
CA GLU A 79 -8.23 5.48 11.22
C GLU A 79 -8.76 4.61 10.08
N PHE A 80 -8.89 3.31 10.28
CA PHE A 80 -9.36 2.37 9.27
C PHE A 80 -10.82 1.94 9.42
N PHE A 81 -11.53 2.43 10.42
CA PHE A 81 -12.91 1.99 10.71
C PHE A 81 -13.90 2.25 9.56
N GLU A 82 -13.65 3.25 8.73
CA GLU A 82 -14.51 3.58 7.60
C GLU A 82 -14.12 2.87 6.29
N VAL A 83 -12.96 2.20 6.24
CA VAL A 83 -12.49 1.54 5.01
C VAL A 83 -13.48 0.46 4.54
N ALA A 84 -14.15 -0.22 5.47
CA ALA A 84 -15.18 -1.22 5.15
C ALA A 84 -16.42 -0.63 4.47
N ASN A 85 -16.65 0.68 4.57
CA ASN A 85 -17.74 1.35 3.85
C ASN A 85 -17.36 1.68 2.41
N GLU A 86 -16.06 1.68 2.10
CA GLU A 86 -15.52 2.07 0.81
C GLU A 86 -15.12 0.86 -0.06
N VAL A 87 -14.81 -0.27 0.55
CA VAL A 87 -14.33 -1.47 -0.12
C VAL A 87 -15.13 -2.67 0.35
N ASP A 88 -15.69 -3.45 -0.57
CA ASP A 88 -16.58 -4.56 -0.25
C ASP A 88 -15.89 -5.70 0.52
N GLN A 89 -14.58 -5.88 0.31
CA GLN A 89 -13.80 -6.95 0.93
C GLN A 89 -12.66 -6.41 1.80
N VAL A 90 -13.01 -5.95 2.99
CA VAL A 90 -12.05 -5.56 4.03
C VAL A 90 -11.93 -6.66 5.06
N TYR A 91 -10.70 -7.11 5.30
CA TYR A 91 -10.38 -8.12 6.32
C TYR A 91 -9.42 -7.49 7.33
N TYR A 92 -9.89 -7.20 8.51
CA TYR A 92 -9.01 -6.72 9.59
C TYR A 92 -8.04 -7.83 10.02
N ALA A 93 -6.77 -7.47 10.22
CA ALA A 93 -5.77 -8.42 10.69
C ALA A 93 -6.16 -8.97 12.06
N ASP A 94 -5.99 -10.28 12.25
CA ASP A 94 -6.22 -10.89 13.55
C ASP A 94 -5.27 -10.28 14.59
N ALA A 95 -5.79 -10.01 15.78
CA ALA A 95 -4.98 -9.60 16.91
C ALA A 95 -3.89 -10.66 17.17
N TYR A 96 -2.64 -10.22 17.36
CA TYR A 96 -1.49 -11.08 17.60
C TYR A 96 -1.04 -11.98 16.43
N SER A 97 -1.35 -11.62 15.18
CA SER A 97 -0.91 -12.34 13.98
C SER A 97 0.14 -11.57 13.16
N PRO A 98 1.38 -11.37 13.68
CA PRO A 98 2.43 -10.56 13.02
C PRO A 98 2.79 -11.06 11.61
N TRP A 99 2.66 -12.38 11.38
CA TRP A 99 2.96 -12.99 10.08
C TRP A 99 2.02 -12.56 8.96
N GLN A 100 0.85 -12.02 9.29
CA GLN A 100 -0.09 -11.46 8.32
C GLN A 100 0.34 -10.10 7.78
N ARG A 101 1.30 -9.42 8.46
CA ARG A 101 1.73 -8.04 8.20
C ARG A 101 3.21 -7.87 7.81
N GLY A 102 3.90 -8.98 7.56
CA GLY A 102 5.35 -8.97 7.31
C GLY A 102 5.78 -8.19 6.06
N ILE A 103 4.86 -7.91 5.13
CA ILE A 103 5.15 -7.14 3.91
C ILE A 103 5.21 -5.66 4.25
N ASN A 104 4.22 -5.14 4.97
CA ASN A 104 4.21 -3.75 5.42
C ASN A 104 5.43 -3.42 6.29
N GLU A 105 5.78 -4.28 7.24
CA GLU A 105 6.95 -4.05 8.08
C GLU A 105 8.24 -3.91 7.26
N ASN A 106 8.46 -4.79 6.28
CA ASN A 106 9.63 -4.72 5.41
C ASN A 106 9.61 -3.46 4.52
N ASN A 107 8.46 -3.14 3.91
CA ASN A 107 8.32 -1.95 3.07
C ASN A 107 8.46 -0.66 3.89
N ASN A 108 7.87 -0.60 5.08
CA ASN A 108 8.03 0.52 6.00
C ASN A 108 9.49 0.71 6.40
N ARG A 109 10.23 -0.37 6.65
CA ARG A 109 11.68 -0.30 6.93
C ARG A 109 12.46 0.26 5.75
N LEU A 110 12.12 -0.10 4.52
CA LEU A 110 12.76 0.44 3.33
C LEU A 110 12.40 1.91 3.10
N LEU A 111 11.13 2.28 3.28
CA LEU A 111 10.67 3.66 3.20
C LEU A 111 11.40 4.57 4.22
N ARG A 112 11.66 4.03 5.41
CA ARG A 112 12.41 4.70 6.49
C ARG A 112 13.86 5.04 6.15
N ARG A 113 14.43 4.48 5.10
CA ARG A 113 15.76 4.88 4.61
C ARG A 113 15.75 6.29 4.01
N SER A 114 14.63 6.69 3.42
CA SER A 114 14.45 8.04 2.85
C SER A 114 13.72 8.98 3.81
N ILE A 115 12.85 8.44 4.66
CA ILE A 115 12.01 9.20 5.58
C ILE A 115 12.29 8.73 7.01
N THR A 116 13.19 9.44 7.68
CA THR A 116 13.71 9.04 9.00
C THR A 116 12.65 9.10 10.10
N LYS A 117 12.62 8.08 10.95
CA LYS A 117 11.73 8.04 12.13
C LYS A 117 12.04 9.20 13.08
N GLY A 118 11.00 9.82 13.64
CA GLY A 118 11.14 10.94 14.58
C GLY A 118 11.23 12.31 13.91
N THR A 119 11.38 12.37 12.58
CA THR A 119 11.35 13.62 11.81
C THR A 119 9.90 13.96 11.46
N SER A 120 9.52 15.24 11.57
CA SER A 120 8.19 15.68 11.14
C SER A 120 7.97 15.46 9.65
N LEU A 121 6.85 14.86 9.27
CA LEU A 121 6.49 14.67 7.87
C LEU A 121 6.03 15.97 7.17
N GLN A 122 5.88 17.07 7.91
CA GLN A 122 5.70 18.40 7.32
C GLN A 122 6.91 18.84 6.49
N LEU A 123 8.11 18.34 6.82
CA LEU A 123 9.35 18.65 6.10
C LEU A 123 9.47 17.94 4.74
N PHE A 124 8.63 16.97 4.47
CA PHE A 124 8.61 16.20 3.22
C PHE A 124 7.40 16.62 2.38
N SER A 125 7.61 16.95 1.13
CA SER A 125 6.53 17.16 0.18
C SER A 125 5.86 15.84 -0.22
N GLU A 126 4.72 15.91 -0.90
CA GLU A 126 4.11 14.71 -1.52
C GLU A 126 5.07 14.09 -2.54
N PHE A 127 5.79 14.91 -3.29
CA PHE A 127 6.80 14.49 -4.25
C PHE A 127 7.95 13.71 -3.58
N ASP A 128 8.42 14.14 -2.40
CA ASP A 128 9.47 13.40 -1.66
C ASP A 128 9.01 12.00 -1.25
N VAL A 129 7.74 11.88 -0.82
CA VAL A 129 7.14 10.59 -0.47
C VAL A 129 6.99 9.71 -1.72
N GLU A 130 6.55 10.28 -2.83
CA GLU A 130 6.43 9.58 -4.11
C GLU A 130 7.78 9.08 -4.60
N GLN A 131 8.83 9.91 -4.56
CA GLN A 131 10.19 9.52 -4.95
C GLN A 131 10.75 8.41 -4.05
N ALA A 132 10.50 8.48 -2.74
CA ALA A 132 10.90 7.43 -1.82
C ALA A 132 10.19 6.09 -2.13
N ASN A 133 8.90 6.16 -2.45
CA ASN A 133 8.09 5.01 -2.83
C ASN A 133 8.54 4.42 -4.19
N LEU A 134 8.81 5.25 -5.18
CA LEU A 134 9.31 4.82 -6.49
C LEU A 134 10.63 4.07 -6.34
N ARG A 135 11.59 4.60 -5.57
CA ARG A 135 12.86 3.92 -5.29
C ARG A 135 12.62 2.56 -4.62
N LEU A 136 11.71 2.47 -3.64
CA LEU A 136 11.36 1.23 -2.96
C LEU A 136 10.85 0.17 -3.94
N ASN A 137 10.01 0.58 -4.89
CA ASN A 137 9.42 -0.32 -5.88
C ASN A 137 10.40 -0.73 -6.99
N SER A 138 11.46 0.06 -7.23
CA SER A 138 12.45 -0.19 -8.30
C SER A 138 13.57 -1.15 -7.89
N TYR A 139 13.71 -1.50 -6.60
CA TYR A 139 14.77 -2.41 -6.17
C TYR A 139 14.49 -3.86 -6.59
N PRO A 140 15.47 -4.54 -7.20
CA PRO A 140 15.39 -5.98 -7.46
C PRO A 140 15.25 -6.78 -6.15
N ARG A 141 14.36 -7.76 -6.13
CA ARG A 141 14.10 -8.57 -4.94
C ARG A 141 14.33 -10.05 -5.22
N LYS A 142 15.12 -10.72 -4.38
CA LYS A 142 15.37 -12.17 -4.51
C LYS A 142 14.07 -12.99 -4.51
N ILE A 143 13.10 -12.61 -3.67
CA ILE A 143 11.80 -13.28 -3.57
C ILE A 143 10.96 -13.15 -4.86
N LEU A 144 11.29 -12.19 -5.72
CA LEU A 144 10.63 -11.95 -7.01
C LEU A 144 11.50 -12.45 -8.20
N GLY A 145 12.45 -13.34 -7.92
CA GLY A 145 13.33 -13.88 -8.97
C GLY A 145 14.30 -12.83 -9.55
N GLY A 146 14.63 -11.80 -8.80
CA GLY A 146 15.50 -10.70 -9.25
C GLY A 146 14.75 -9.54 -9.92
N LYS A 147 13.44 -9.65 -10.14
CA LYS A 147 12.61 -8.54 -10.62
C LYS A 147 12.34 -7.53 -9.51
N SER A 148 12.04 -6.29 -9.90
CA SER A 148 11.54 -5.29 -8.96
C SER A 148 10.05 -5.50 -8.64
N SER A 149 9.56 -4.84 -7.60
CA SER A 149 8.13 -4.84 -7.29
C SER A 149 7.32 -4.14 -8.39
N LEU A 150 7.90 -3.12 -9.02
CA LEU A 150 7.29 -2.40 -10.14
C LEU A 150 7.10 -3.32 -11.34
N ASP A 151 8.17 -4.02 -11.78
CA ASP A 151 8.09 -4.95 -12.92
C ASP A 151 7.00 -6.01 -12.70
N ARG A 152 6.95 -6.58 -11.48
CA ARG A 152 5.95 -7.60 -11.14
C ARG A 152 4.53 -7.05 -11.11
N PHE A 153 4.36 -5.83 -10.62
CA PHE A 153 3.06 -5.16 -10.57
C PHE A 153 2.55 -4.85 -11.97
N GLU A 154 3.40 -4.31 -12.84
CA GLU A 154 3.05 -4.04 -14.23
C GLU A 154 2.63 -5.30 -14.98
N GLU A 155 3.32 -6.42 -14.78
CA GLU A 155 2.94 -7.72 -15.36
C GLU A 155 1.52 -8.16 -14.93
N GLU A 156 1.15 -7.96 -13.66
CA GLU A 156 -0.19 -8.34 -13.17
C GLU A 156 -1.27 -7.35 -13.66
N ILE A 157 -0.96 -6.06 -13.71
CA ILE A 157 -1.89 -5.05 -14.26
C ILE A 157 -2.18 -5.31 -15.74
N LEU A 158 -1.17 -5.64 -16.54
CA LEU A 158 -1.35 -5.96 -17.96
C LEU A 158 -2.31 -7.13 -18.18
N LYS A 159 -2.29 -8.13 -17.30
CA LYS A 159 -3.25 -9.26 -17.36
C LYS A 159 -4.70 -8.82 -17.17
N ILE A 160 -4.92 -7.74 -16.42
CA ILE A 160 -6.26 -7.21 -16.13
C ILE A 160 -6.75 -6.33 -17.28
N ILE A 161 -5.91 -5.37 -17.71
CA ILE A 161 -6.32 -4.35 -18.70
C ILE A 161 -6.22 -4.81 -20.15
N ASP A 162 -5.35 -5.79 -20.44
CA ASP A 162 -5.13 -6.33 -21.79
C ASP A 162 -4.85 -7.84 -21.73
N PRO A 163 -5.84 -8.66 -21.42
CA PRO A 163 -5.71 -10.10 -21.27
C PRO A 163 -5.31 -10.80 -22.60
N GLU A 164 -5.52 -10.18 -23.75
CA GLU A 164 -5.18 -10.77 -25.06
C GLU A 164 -3.68 -10.66 -25.38
N THR A 165 -2.97 -9.67 -24.86
CA THR A 165 -1.52 -9.48 -25.13
C THR A 165 -0.65 -10.61 -24.55
N LEU A 166 -1.14 -11.37 -23.58
CA LEU A 166 -0.41 -12.46 -22.93
C LEU A 166 -0.79 -13.87 -23.41
N ALA A 167 -1.68 -13.98 -24.39
CA ALA A 167 -2.12 -15.25 -24.96
C ALA A 167 -1.25 -15.73 -26.16
N VAL A 168 -0.04 -15.15 -26.34
CA VAL A 168 0.92 -15.52 -27.41
C VAL A 168 2.09 -16.28 -26.84
#